data_2584fbdadd2944357a05de320d6ecdc8
#
_entry.id   2584fbdadd2944357a05de320d6ecdc8
#
_cell.length_a   1.000
_cell.length_b   1.000
_cell.length_c   1.000
_cell.angle_alpha   90.00
_cell.angle_beta   90.00
_cell.angle_gamma   90.00
#
_symmetry.space_group_name_H-M   'P 1'
#
loop_
_entity.id
_entity.type
_entity.pdbx_description
1 polymer ?
#
loop_
_entity_poly.entity_id
_entity_poly.type
_entity_poly.pdbx_seq_one_letter_code
_entity_poly.pdbx_strand_id
1 'polypeptide(L)'
;MKFSYRFSNLLGTVYNSGNVCYSSDGNVLYSPVGNRISVFDLVNHTSYTLPFESRKNISRICVSNNGRYIIAVDVDGKGIFANLKKRIVLYRFSFESPISDIHFSPDDKLIAVAVGKRFQLWYTPSEERHFAPMEKYLDMGYHFDTITSIQWSNNGDYIVTGSADMNVRIFAVREFEGFIPALLSGHHAPIVNAFFTEDDMKVVSVGEDGAVTEWGWSELDEEDWKNYARRHARGKGRVSEEKEEEKKEMEEEKEEEESEEKEEESEKEEESEEEEKEEEENDLIDNGASPFQEESESQQISIYNHGKWGFVQHYYVPECKGRVQTTSADYNAHSRLLIVGLSTGMFSLYEMPGFSLVHSLSIGNNDVSSCAINRSGDWLAFGCSKLGQLLVWEWQSETFVLKQQGHYYAISSLEFSPDGSVIATGGDDGKVKLWSVTSGFCFVTFSDHTSAITDICYVKGSHAIVSASLDGTVRAFDLVRYRNFRTLTTPTPVQFTCVTCDRFALVVLPHA
;
A
#
# COMPACT_ATOMS: atom_id res chain seq x y z
N MET A 1 -33.24 -18.80 23.04
CA MET A 1 -32.71 -18.49 21.70
C MET A 1 -31.28 -18.01 21.88
N LYS A 2 -30.30 -18.60 21.18
CA LYS A 2 -28.93 -18.05 21.13
C LYS A 2 -28.90 -17.08 19.97
N PHE A 3 -28.82 -15.78 20.25
CA PHE A 3 -28.56 -14.78 19.22
C PHE A 3 -27.10 -14.85 18.81
N SER A 4 -26.84 -15.00 17.52
CA SER A 4 -25.51 -15.02 16.93
C SER A 4 -25.45 -13.90 15.91
N TYR A 5 -24.72 -12.83 16.24
CA TYR A 5 -24.45 -11.74 15.32
C TYR A 5 -23.20 -12.06 14.50
N ARG A 6 -23.24 -11.75 13.20
CA ARG A 6 -22.07 -11.81 12.32
C ARG A 6 -21.73 -10.40 11.86
N PHE A 7 -20.44 -10.11 11.78
CA PHE A 7 -19.97 -8.88 11.15
C PHE A 7 -20.48 -8.83 9.70
N SER A 8 -21.11 -7.72 9.30
CA SER A 8 -21.66 -7.53 7.97
C SER A 8 -20.87 -6.45 7.20
N ASN A 9 -20.88 -5.22 7.69
CA ASN A 9 -20.23 -4.09 7.03
C ASN A 9 -19.80 -3.04 8.05
N LEU A 10 -18.87 -2.16 7.67
CA LEU A 10 -18.47 -0.99 8.44
C LEU A 10 -18.96 0.25 7.71
N LEU A 11 -19.83 1.00 8.37
CA LEU A 11 -20.37 2.25 7.85
C LEU A 11 -19.84 3.42 8.70
N GLY A 12 -19.82 4.61 8.11
CA GLY A 12 -19.39 5.83 8.81
C GLY A 12 -18.01 6.31 8.41
N THR A 13 -17.11 5.43 8.07
CA THR A 13 -15.76 5.74 7.53
C THR A 13 -15.57 5.07 6.19
N VAL A 14 -14.87 5.74 5.26
CA VAL A 14 -14.66 5.27 3.88
C VAL A 14 -13.18 5.11 3.55
N TYR A 15 -12.37 6.02 4.02
CA TYR A 15 -10.93 6.03 3.88
C TYR A 15 -10.29 6.74 5.07
N ASN A 16 -9.19 6.25 5.55
CA ASN A 16 -8.46 6.89 6.66
C ASN A 16 -7.02 7.22 6.26
N SER A 17 -6.23 6.23 5.90
CA SER A 17 -4.82 6.38 5.54
C SER A 17 -4.35 5.15 4.78
N GLY A 18 -3.18 5.24 4.16
CA GLY A 18 -2.60 4.16 3.37
C GLY A 18 -2.84 4.34 1.88
N ASN A 19 -2.50 3.33 1.10
CA ASN A 19 -2.74 3.33 -0.34
C ASN A 19 -4.11 2.74 -0.68
N VAL A 20 -4.71 3.21 -1.77
CA VAL A 20 -5.86 2.56 -2.40
C VAL A 20 -5.36 1.71 -3.56
N CYS A 21 -6.01 0.59 -3.83
CA CYS A 21 -5.66 -0.23 -4.98
C CYS A 21 -6.90 -0.79 -5.68
N TYR A 22 -6.78 -0.97 -6.99
CA TYR A 22 -7.80 -1.62 -7.80
C TYR A 22 -7.64 -3.13 -7.81
N SER A 23 -8.72 -3.84 -8.12
CA SER A 23 -8.67 -5.24 -8.52
C SER A 23 -8.00 -5.38 -9.89
N SER A 24 -7.57 -6.60 -10.22
CA SER A 24 -6.95 -6.91 -11.51
C SER A 24 -7.84 -6.63 -12.73
N ASP A 25 -9.16 -6.67 -12.56
CA ASP A 25 -10.18 -6.34 -13.58
C ASP A 25 -10.56 -4.84 -13.58
N GLY A 26 -10.04 -4.04 -12.64
CA GLY A 26 -10.29 -2.60 -12.56
C GLY A 26 -11.67 -2.19 -12.03
N ASN A 27 -12.57 -3.15 -11.74
CA ASN A 27 -13.96 -2.87 -11.38
C ASN A 27 -14.22 -2.69 -9.89
N VAL A 28 -13.28 -3.11 -9.06
CA VAL A 28 -13.38 -3.09 -7.60
C VAL A 28 -12.23 -2.28 -7.03
N LEU A 29 -12.54 -1.39 -6.07
CA LEU A 29 -11.56 -0.59 -5.35
C LEU A 29 -11.46 -1.09 -3.90
N TYR A 30 -10.24 -1.30 -3.43
CA TYR A 30 -9.92 -1.64 -2.06
C TYR A 30 -9.39 -0.40 -1.33
N SER A 31 -9.96 -0.12 -0.16
CA SER A 31 -9.61 1.03 0.66
C SER A 31 -9.34 0.59 2.10
N PRO A 32 -8.21 0.97 2.69
CA PRO A 32 -7.97 0.73 4.11
C PRO A 32 -8.82 1.69 4.96
N VAL A 33 -9.57 1.14 5.89
CA VAL A 33 -10.43 1.85 6.83
C VAL A 33 -10.05 1.44 8.25
N GLY A 34 -9.13 2.20 8.83
CA GLY A 34 -8.54 1.85 10.12
C GLY A 34 -7.82 0.51 10.07
N ASN A 35 -8.26 -0.46 10.86
CA ASN A 35 -7.69 -1.81 10.92
C ASN A 35 -8.38 -2.83 10.00
N ARG A 36 -9.29 -2.39 9.13
CA ARG A 36 -10.04 -3.23 8.18
C ARG A 36 -9.92 -2.69 6.76
N ILE A 37 -10.40 -3.49 5.80
CA ILE A 37 -10.42 -3.14 4.38
C ILE A 37 -11.87 -3.10 3.92
N SER A 38 -12.28 -1.95 3.40
CA SER A 38 -13.56 -1.79 2.71
C SER A 38 -13.37 -1.99 1.21
N VAL A 39 -14.31 -2.65 0.62
CA VAL A 39 -14.33 -3.02 -0.80
C VAL A 39 -15.49 -2.32 -1.45
N PHE A 40 -15.21 -1.60 -2.53
CA PHE A 40 -16.20 -0.84 -3.29
C PHE A 40 -16.30 -1.44 -4.69
N ASP A 41 -17.44 -2.05 -4.98
CA ASP A 41 -17.79 -2.50 -6.32
C ASP A 41 -18.37 -1.32 -7.09
N LEU A 42 -17.60 -0.85 -8.07
CA LEU A 42 -17.91 0.37 -8.82
C LEU A 42 -19.00 0.13 -9.88
N VAL A 43 -19.11 -1.09 -10.36
CA VAL A 43 -20.11 -1.46 -11.38
C VAL A 43 -21.49 -1.66 -10.75
N ASN A 44 -21.55 -2.40 -9.62
CA ASN A 44 -22.81 -2.70 -8.94
C ASN A 44 -23.21 -1.63 -7.91
N HIS A 45 -22.37 -0.62 -7.69
CA HIS A 45 -22.55 0.43 -6.68
C HIS A 45 -22.87 -0.14 -5.29
N THR A 46 -22.06 -1.08 -4.85
CA THR A 46 -22.16 -1.70 -3.53
C THR A 46 -20.84 -1.69 -2.79
N SER A 47 -20.90 -1.62 -1.47
CA SER A 47 -19.71 -1.74 -0.63
C SER A 47 -19.89 -2.81 0.43
N TYR A 48 -18.80 -3.47 0.78
CA TYR A 48 -18.73 -4.37 1.91
C TYR A 48 -17.35 -4.31 2.54
N THR A 49 -17.25 -4.75 3.78
CA THR A 49 -15.97 -4.80 4.50
C THR A 49 -15.51 -6.24 4.64
N LEU A 50 -14.22 -6.48 4.45
CA LEU A 50 -13.64 -7.82 4.63
C LEU A 50 -13.76 -8.25 6.11
N PRO A 51 -14.08 -9.53 6.38
CA PRO A 51 -14.44 -9.99 7.73
C PRO A 51 -13.26 -10.11 8.69
N PHE A 52 -12.04 -9.83 8.24
CA PHE A 52 -10.83 -9.89 9.05
C PHE A 52 -10.30 -8.50 9.38
N GLU A 53 -9.51 -8.44 10.43
CA GLU A 53 -8.94 -7.19 10.94
C GLU A 53 -7.48 -7.37 11.33
N SER A 54 -6.70 -6.28 11.26
CA SER A 54 -5.37 -6.18 11.84
C SER A 54 -5.44 -5.68 13.29
N ARG A 55 -4.32 -5.71 13.99
CA ARG A 55 -4.23 -5.18 15.36
C ARG A 55 -4.19 -3.66 15.38
N LYS A 56 -3.55 -3.05 14.38
CA LYS A 56 -3.42 -1.61 14.19
C LYS A 56 -3.94 -1.19 12.83
N ASN A 57 -3.95 0.10 12.56
CA ASN A 57 -4.37 0.64 11.28
C ASN A 57 -3.51 0.09 10.15
N ILE A 58 -4.15 -0.24 9.05
CA ILE A 58 -3.49 -0.73 7.84
C ILE A 58 -2.79 0.45 7.16
N SER A 59 -1.51 0.26 6.84
CA SER A 59 -0.68 1.25 6.17
C SER A 59 -0.55 0.99 4.67
N ARG A 60 -0.50 -0.29 4.28
CA ARG A 60 -0.35 -0.70 2.88
C ARG A 60 -1.21 -1.91 2.57
N ILE A 61 -1.77 -1.90 1.37
CA ILE A 61 -2.51 -3.03 0.79
C ILE A 61 -2.00 -3.28 -0.62
N CYS A 62 -1.97 -4.54 -1.02
CA CYS A 62 -1.66 -4.95 -2.38
C CYS A 62 -2.52 -6.15 -2.77
N VAL A 63 -3.03 -6.14 -4.00
CA VAL A 63 -3.84 -7.23 -4.57
C VAL A 63 -3.02 -7.95 -5.62
N SER A 64 -3.10 -9.28 -5.63
CA SER A 64 -2.43 -10.11 -6.64
C SER A 64 -3.04 -9.90 -8.03
N ASN A 65 -2.22 -10.02 -9.08
CA ASN A 65 -2.66 -9.83 -10.47
C ASN A 65 -3.73 -10.85 -10.91
N ASN A 66 -3.74 -12.04 -10.29
CA ASN A 66 -4.79 -13.04 -10.52
C ASN A 66 -6.11 -12.76 -9.76
N GLY A 67 -6.18 -11.68 -8.97
CA GLY A 67 -7.36 -11.27 -8.19
C GLY A 67 -7.77 -12.25 -7.09
N ARG A 68 -6.89 -13.19 -6.68
CA ARG A 68 -7.20 -14.20 -5.67
C ARG A 68 -6.79 -13.80 -4.26
N TYR A 69 -5.70 -13.06 -4.13
CA TYR A 69 -5.06 -12.78 -2.86
C TYR A 69 -4.94 -11.30 -2.59
N ILE A 70 -4.95 -10.94 -1.34
CA ILE A 70 -4.64 -9.60 -0.85
C ILE A 70 -3.67 -9.71 0.30
N ILE A 71 -2.71 -8.81 0.31
CA ILE A 71 -1.84 -8.56 1.45
C ILE A 71 -2.21 -7.22 2.05
N ALA A 72 -2.38 -7.20 3.36
CA ALA A 72 -2.58 -5.98 4.12
C ALA A 72 -1.54 -5.92 5.24
N VAL A 73 -0.84 -4.82 5.34
CA VAL A 73 0.20 -4.62 6.36
C VAL A 73 -0.15 -3.41 7.20
N ASP A 74 -0.04 -3.57 8.50
CA ASP A 74 -0.31 -2.48 9.44
C ASP A 74 0.93 -1.59 9.68
N VAL A 75 0.73 -0.51 10.44
CA VAL A 75 1.77 0.47 10.75
C VAL A 75 2.95 -0.10 11.54
N ASP A 76 2.82 -1.28 12.14
CA ASP A 76 3.90 -1.97 12.85
C ASP A 76 4.61 -3.03 11.98
N GLY A 77 4.24 -3.16 10.70
CA GLY A 77 4.80 -4.17 9.80
C GLY A 77 4.19 -5.57 9.97
N LYS A 78 3.02 -5.70 10.62
CA LYS A 78 2.33 -7.01 10.71
C LYS A 78 1.43 -7.19 9.51
N GLY A 79 1.66 -8.29 8.80
CA GLY A 79 0.98 -8.61 7.56
C GLY A 79 -0.12 -9.66 7.72
N ILE A 80 -1.14 -9.52 6.94
CA ILE A 80 -2.23 -10.47 6.75
C ILE A 80 -2.25 -10.85 5.27
N PHE A 81 -2.10 -12.14 4.99
CA PHE A 81 -2.29 -12.71 3.67
C PHE A 81 -3.64 -13.41 3.62
N ALA A 82 -4.53 -12.96 2.75
CA ALA A 82 -5.92 -13.43 2.72
C ALA A 82 -6.38 -13.78 1.30
N ASN A 83 -7.29 -14.75 1.22
CA ASN A 83 -7.97 -15.11 -0.02
C ASN A 83 -9.23 -14.25 -0.19
N LEU A 84 -9.28 -13.46 -1.27
CA LEU A 84 -10.38 -12.55 -1.57
C LEU A 84 -11.68 -13.28 -1.90
N LYS A 85 -11.62 -14.35 -2.69
CA LYS A 85 -12.83 -15.10 -3.09
C LYS A 85 -13.49 -15.81 -1.92
N LYS A 86 -12.70 -16.44 -1.04
CA LYS A 86 -13.19 -17.13 0.15
C LYS A 86 -13.38 -16.20 1.35
N ARG A 87 -12.83 -14.98 1.29
CA ARG A 87 -12.83 -13.97 2.36
C ARG A 87 -12.27 -14.49 3.68
N ILE A 88 -11.19 -15.28 3.61
CA ILE A 88 -10.53 -15.88 4.77
C ILE A 88 -9.07 -15.49 4.82
N VAL A 89 -8.54 -15.34 6.03
CA VAL A 89 -7.10 -15.18 6.27
C VAL A 89 -6.44 -16.53 6.11
N LEU A 90 -5.40 -16.59 5.28
CA LEU A 90 -4.57 -17.78 5.09
C LEU A 90 -3.39 -17.77 6.06
N TYR A 91 -2.66 -16.65 6.12
CA TYR A 91 -1.46 -16.51 6.95
C TYR A 91 -1.43 -15.14 7.64
N ARG A 92 -0.82 -15.12 8.82
CA ARG A 92 -0.41 -13.89 9.52
C ARG A 92 1.10 -13.97 9.74
N PHE A 93 1.80 -12.91 9.40
CA PHE A 93 3.25 -12.83 9.48
C PHE A 93 3.67 -11.43 9.95
N SER A 94 4.96 -11.24 10.17
CA SER A 94 5.48 -9.95 10.61
C SER A 94 6.75 -9.65 9.83
N PHE A 95 6.79 -8.49 9.20
CA PHE A 95 8.04 -7.90 8.75
C PHE A 95 8.80 -7.36 9.98
N GLU A 96 10.11 -7.26 9.88
CA GLU A 96 10.97 -6.84 11.00
C GLU A 96 10.70 -5.39 11.44
N SER A 97 10.19 -4.55 10.52
CA SER A 97 9.90 -3.14 10.75
C SER A 97 8.73 -2.64 9.88
N PRO A 98 8.23 -1.42 10.11
CA PRO A 98 7.24 -0.80 9.25
C PRO A 98 7.67 -0.79 7.78
N ILE A 99 6.72 -1.01 6.89
CA ILE A 99 6.94 -1.00 5.45
C ILE A 99 6.47 0.30 4.82
N SER A 100 7.19 0.75 3.80
CA SER A 100 6.83 1.93 3.02
C SER A 100 5.97 1.56 1.81
N ASP A 101 6.27 0.43 1.17
CA ASP A 101 5.55 -0.02 -0.01
C ASP A 101 5.59 -1.54 -0.19
N ILE A 102 4.63 -2.10 -0.96
CA ILE A 102 4.52 -3.54 -1.20
C ILE A 102 3.82 -3.82 -2.53
N HIS A 103 4.40 -4.70 -3.37
CA HIS A 103 3.85 -5.08 -4.65
C HIS A 103 4.08 -6.56 -4.96
N PHE A 104 3.07 -7.21 -5.58
CA PHE A 104 3.24 -8.54 -6.18
C PHE A 104 4.03 -8.42 -7.49
N SER A 105 4.81 -9.46 -7.82
CA SER A 105 5.39 -9.62 -9.15
C SER A 105 4.29 -9.81 -10.20
N PRO A 106 4.56 -9.51 -11.49
CA PRO A 106 3.56 -9.71 -12.56
C PRO A 106 3.04 -11.14 -12.67
N ASP A 107 3.86 -12.13 -12.31
CA ASP A 107 3.51 -13.57 -12.30
C ASP A 107 2.92 -14.06 -10.95
N ASP A 108 2.76 -13.17 -9.97
CA ASP A 108 2.28 -13.45 -8.60
C ASP A 108 3.15 -14.46 -7.79
N LYS A 109 4.37 -14.78 -8.24
CA LYS A 109 5.25 -15.72 -7.53
C LYS A 109 6.06 -15.08 -6.40
N LEU A 110 6.37 -13.81 -6.56
CA LEU A 110 7.17 -13.03 -5.60
C LEU A 110 6.40 -11.81 -5.11
N ILE A 111 6.84 -11.31 -3.96
CA ILE A 111 6.34 -10.10 -3.33
C ILE A 111 7.54 -9.21 -3.03
N ALA A 112 7.55 -7.99 -3.55
CA ALA A 112 8.55 -6.98 -3.23
C ALA A 112 8.05 -6.09 -2.10
N VAL A 113 8.88 -5.85 -1.11
CA VAL A 113 8.55 -5.10 0.10
C VAL A 113 9.66 -4.10 0.42
N ALA A 114 9.31 -2.85 0.61
CA ALA A 114 10.22 -1.80 1.07
C ALA A 114 10.24 -1.75 2.60
N VAL A 115 11.39 -2.05 3.19
CA VAL A 115 11.60 -2.08 4.63
C VAL A 115 12.72 -1.09 5.00
N GLY A 116 12.36 0.14 5.37
CA GLY A 116 13.32 1.20 5.65
C GLY A 116 14.22 1.50 4.47
N LYS A 117 15.55 1.27 4.60
CA LYS A 117 16.56 1.50 3.55
C LYS A 117 16.81 0.31 2.63
N ARG A 118 16.12 -0.79 2.87
CA ARG A 118 16.30 -2.07 2.18
C ARG A 118 15.01 -2.45 1.47
N PHE A 119 15.12 -3.21 0.40
CA PHE A 119 13.99 -3.93 -0.13
C PHE A 119 14.22 -5.43 -0.04
N GLN A 120 13.14 -6.14 0.16
CA GLN A 120 13.12 -7.58 0.34
C GLN A 120 12.18 -8.21 -0.67
N LEU A 121 12.61 -9.34 -1.22
CA LEU A 121 11.76 -10.20 -2.02
C LEU A 121 11.37 -11.43 -1.20
N TRP A 122 10.09 -11.75 -1.24
CA TRP A 122 9.51 -12.87 -0.53
C TRP A 122 8.76 -13.76 -1.51
N TYR A 123 8.83 -15.06 -1.32
CA TYR A 123 7.98 -15.97 -2.07
C TYR A 123 6.52 -15.81 -1.67
N THR A 124 5.63 -15.78 -2.69
CA THR A 124 4.19 -15.81 -2.44
C THR A 124 3.80 -17.17 -1.86
N PRO A 125 3.00 -17.22 -0.77
CA PRO A 125 2.50 -18.48 -0.23
C PRO A 125 1.74 -19.27 -1.28
N SER A 126 2.14 -20.53 -1.49
CA SER A 126 1.53 -21.47 -2.43
C SER A 126 1.23 -22.81 -1.77
N GLU A 127 0.48 -23.68 -2.47
CA GLU A 127 0.17 -25.03 -1.99
C GLU A 127 1.43 -25.92 -1.92
N GLU A 128 2.48 -25.58 -2.65
CA GLU A 128 3.75 -26.31 -2.67
C GLU A 128 4.63 -26.02 -1.43
N ARG A 129 4.39 -24.91 -0.73
CA ARG A 129 5.20 -24.43 0.40
C ARG A 129 4.42 -24.44 1.71
N HIS A 130 4.12 -25.64 2.23
CA HIS A 130 3.27 -25.79 3.42
C HIS A 130 3.96 -25.36 4.73
N PHE A 131 5.30 -25.56 4.87
CA PHE A 131 6.01 -25.38 6.14
C PHE A 131 6.57 -23.97 6.33
N ALA A 132 6.95 -23.28 5.25
CA ALA A 132 7.46 -21.90 5.27
C ALA A 132 6.75 -21.06 4.21
N PRO A 133 5.47 -20.68 4.43
CA PRO A 133 4.67 -20.00 3.42
C PRO A 133 5.22 -18.62 3.04
N MET A 134 5.92 -17.95 3.96
CA MET A 134 6.58 -16.65 3.75
C MET A 134 8.09 -16.83 3.93
N GLU A 135 8.77 -17.21 2.86
CA GLU A 135 10.22 -17.34 2.82
C GLU A 135 10.84 -16.15 2.10
N LYS A 136 11.91 -15.60 2.68
CA LYS A 136 12.65 -14.50 2.08
C LYS A 136 13.52 -15.04 0.93
N TYR A 137 13.35 -14.50 -0.27
CA TYR A 137 14.16 -14.86 -1.44
C TYR A 137 15.42 -14.00 -1.53
N LEU A 138 15.30 -12.68 -1.34
CA LEU A 138 16.38 -11.72 -1.51
C LEU A 138 16.23 -10.57 -0.53
N ASP A 139 17.35 -10.02 -0.06
CA ASP A 139 17.40 -8.85 0.82
C ASP A 139 18.53 -7.92 0.36
N MET A 140 18.17 -6.75 -0.19
CA MET A 140 19.12 -5.79 -0.74
C MET A 140 19.02 -4.43 -0.06
N GLY A 141 20.15 -3.87 0.32
CA GLY A 141 20.24 -2.58 1.01
C GLY A 141 21.30 -1.68 0.38
N TYR A 142 20.91 -0.90 -0.59
CA TYR A 142 21.82 0.04 -1.27
C TYR A 142 21.43 1.51 -1.12
N HIS A 143 20.27 1.81 -0.53
CA HIS A 143 19.82 3.18 -0.34
C HIS A 143 20.38 3.79 0.96
N PHE A 144 20.69 5.07 0.90
CA PHE A 144 21.19 5.84 2.06
C PHE A 144 20.08 6.30 2.98
N ASP A 145 18.84 6.38 2.48
CA ASP A 145 17.65 6.74 3.25
C ASP A 145 16.48 5.81 2.91
N THR A 146 15.32 6.06 3.50
CA THR A 146 14.12 5.21 3.36
C THR A 146 13.67 5.11 1.92
N ILE A 147 13.34 3.89 1.50
CA ILE A 147 12.70 3.63 0.21
C ILE A 147 11.26 4.09 0.32
N THR A 148 10.79 4.87 -0.64
CA THR A 148 9.44 5.43 -0.68
C THR A 148 8.51 4.60 -1.56
N SER A 149 9.06 4.04 -2.65
CA SER A 149 8.29 3.27 -3.63
C SER A 149 9.09 2.11 -4.21
N ILE A 150 8.37 1.05 -4.58
CA ILE A 150 8.89 -0.11 -5.32
C ILE A 150 7.94 -0.41 -6.46
N GLN A 151 8.47 -0.63 -7.67
CA GLN A 151 7.67 -1.07 -8.80
C GLN A 151 8.41 -2.17 -9.58
N TRP A 152 7.65 -3.10 -10.11
CA TRP A 152 8.13 -4.16 -10.98
C TRP A 152 8.17 -3.70 -12.44
N SER A 153 9.12 -4.22 -13.21
CA SER A 153 9.05 -4.21 -14.67
C SER A 153 7.91 -5.10 -15.17
N ASN A 154 7.41 -4.84 -16.37
CA ASN A 154 6.29 -5.60 -16.92
C ASN A 154 6.64 -7.08 -17.15
N ASN A 155 7.91 -7.38 -17.46
CA ASN A 155 8.41 -8.74 -17.61
C ASN A 155 8.69 -9.46 -16.27
N GLY A 156 8.73 -8.71 -15.13
CA GLY A 156 8.99 -9.26 -13.80
C GLY A 156 10.45 -9.56 -13.46
N ASP A 157 11.39 -9.21 -14.34
CA ASP A 157 12.82 -9.50 -14.15
C ASP A 157 13.56 -8.38 -13.40
N TYR A 158 13.00 -7.18 -13.39
CA TYR A 158 13.62 -6.00 -12.80
C TYR A 158 12.69 -5.28 -11.82
N ILE A 159 13.31 -4.53 -10.93
CA ILE A 159 12.63 -3.72 -9.93
C ILE A 159 13.23 -2.32 -9.94
N VAL A 160 12.39 -1.30 -9.97
CA VAL A 160 12.78 0.08 -9.73
C VAL A 160 12.38 0.50 -8.32
N THR A 161 13.27 1.18 -7.62
CA THR A 161 13.04 1.69 -6.28
C THR A 161 13.31 3.19 -6.24
N GLY A 162 12.37 3.95 -5.70
CA GLY A 162 12.54 5.35 -5.37
C GLY A 162 12.85 5.52 -3.87
N SER A 163 13.66 6.50 -3.52
CA SER A 163 14.05 6.72 -2.13
C SER A 163 14.04 8.20 -1.74
N ALA A 164 13.93 8.44 -0.44
CA ALA A 164 14.10 9.76 0.16
C ALA A 164 15.54 10.30 0.03
N ASP A 165 16.51 9.45 -0.37
CA ASP A 165 17.87 9.86 -0.71
C ASP A 165 18.00 10.57 -2.07
N MET A 166 16.86 10.93 -2.71
CA MET A 166 16.76 11.63 -4.00
C MET A 166 17.27 10.79 -5.20
N ASN A 167 17.45 9.49 -5.01
CA ASN A 167 17.93 8.60 -6.03
C ASN A 167 16.89 7.54 -6.39
N VAL A 168 16.92 7.13 -7.66
CA VAL A 168 16.20 5.96 -8.14
C VAL A 168 17.22 4.89 -8.45
N ARG A 169 16.91 3.64 -8.13
CA ARG A 169 17.77 2.49 -8.45
C ARG A 169 16.99 1.42 -9.16
N ILE A 170 17.70 0.74 -10.08
CA ILE A 170 17.15 -0.40 -10.82
C ILE A 170 17.96 -1.63 -10.46
N PHE A 171 17.28 -2.68 -10.07
CA PHE A 171 17.83 -3.96 -9.67
C PHE A 171 17.26 -5.09 -10.53
N ALA A 172 18.06 -6.12 -10.76
CA ALA A 172 17.59 -7.37 -11.32
C ALA A 172 17.13 -8.31 -10.19
N VAL A 173 16.07 -9.06 -10.44
CA VAL A 173 15.51 -10.06 -9.50
C VAL A 173 16.41 -11.29 -9.46
N ARG A 174 17.04 -11.61 -10.60
CA ARG A 174 18.01 -12.70 -10.78
C ARG A 174 19.33 -12.11 -11.25
N GLU A 175 20.40 -12.88 -11.16
CA GLU A 175 21.66 -12.50 -11.76
C GLU A 175 21.58 -12.74 -13.27
N PHE A 176 21.76 -11.68 -14.04
CA PHE A 176 21.84 -11.72 -15.50
C PHE A 176 23.26 -11.35 -15.91
N GLU A 177 23.79 -12.08 -16.91
CA GLU A 177 25.07 -11.72 -17.50
C GLU A 177 24.96 -10.35 -18.22
N GLY A 178 25.94 -9.48 -17.99
CA GLY A 178 25.99 -8.14 -18.59
C GLY A 178 25.09 -7.08 -17.94
N PHE A 179 24.35 -7.39 -16.85
CA PHE A 179 23.58 -6.39 -16.12
C PHE A 179 24.35 -5.83 -14.92
N ILE A 180 24.32 -4.52 -14.77
CA ILE A 180 24.86 -3.81 -13.61
C ILE A 180 23.72 -2.99 -12.97
N PRO A 181 23.46 -3.13 -11.65
CA PRO A 181 22.46 -2.30 -10.97
C PRO A 181 22.71 -0.81 -11.24
N ALA A 182 21.67 -0.13 -11.71
CA ALA A 182 21.76 1.26 -12.10
C ALA A 182 21.42 2.20 -10.95
N LEU A 183 22.18 3.30 -10.87
CA LEU A 183 21.88 4.44 -10.01
C LEU A 183 21.51 5.63 -10.89
N LEU A 184 20.29 6.11 -10.75
CA LEU A 184 19.74 7.26 -11.43
C LEU A 184 19.69 8.43 -10.45
N SER A 185 20.61 9.37 -10.60
CA SER A 185 20.74 10.54 -9.72
C SER A 185 20.52 11.81 -10.52
N GLY A 186 19.75 12.74 -9.97
CA GLY A 186 19.43 14.02 -10.65
C GLY A 186 18.23 14.74 -10.06
N HIS A 187 17.50 14.11 -9.15
CA HIS A 187 16.46 14.80 -8.38
C HIS A 187 17.08 15.64 -7.25
N HIS A 188 16.40 16.70 -6.89
CA HIS A 188 16.78 17.61 -5.79
C HIS A 188 15.88 17.49 -4.56
N ALA A 189 14.87 16.61 -4.65
CA ALA A 189 13.92 16.33 -3.58
C ALA A 189 13.70 14.82 -3.45
N PRO A 190 13.14 14.34 -2.34
CA PRO A 190 12.75 12.94 -2.17
C PRO A 190 11.90 12.42 -3.33
N ILE A 191 12.10 11.17 -3.70
CA ILE A 191 11.29 10.54 -4.74
C ILE A 191 9.95 10.12 -4.12
N VAL A 192 8.85 10.49 -4.78
CA VAL A 192 7.50 10.04 -4.40
C VAL A 192 7.21 8.68 -4.99
N ASN A 193 7.47 8.50 -6.30
CA ASN A 193 7.28 7.22 -6.98
C ASN A 193 8.18 7.12 -8.22
N ALA A 194 8.42 5.88 -8.68
CA ALA A 194 9.17 5.60 -9.90
C ALA A 194 8.54 4.40 -10.61
N PHE A 195 8.43 4.46 -11.95
CA PHE A 195 7.68 3.52 -12.76
C PHE A 195 8.44 3.13 -14.01
N PHE A 196 8.29 1.87 -14.46
CA PHE A 196 8.68 1.47 -15.81
C PHE A 196 7.63 1.87 -16.84
N THR A 197 8.05 2.15 -18.07
CA THR A 197 7.17 2.28 -19.23
C THR A 197 6.76 0.90 -19.76
N GLU A 198 5.82 0.86 -20.71
CA GLU A 198 5.25 -0.39 -21.26
C GLU A 198 6.32 -1.31 -21.87
N ASP A 199 7.34 -0.75 -22.51
CA ASP A 199 8.45 -1.46 -23.15
C ASP A 199 9.62 -1.77 -22.19
N ASP A 200 9.51 -1.41 -20.91
CA ASP A 200 10.56 -1.50 -19.88
C ASP A 200 11.88 -0.78 -20.23
N MET A 201 11.95 -0.05 -21.36
CA MET A 201 13.17 0.65 -21.81
C MET A 201 13.35 2.03 -21.21
N LYS A 202 12.32 2.53 -20.52
CA LYS A 202 12.35 3.82 -19.85
C LYS A 202 11.79 3.72 -18.44
N VAL A 203 12.26 4.62 -17.59
CA VAL A 203 11.75 4.81 -16.23
C VAL A 203 11.34 6.26 -16.08
N VAL A 204 10.18 6.47 -15.47
CA VAL A 204 9.65 7.79 -15.10
C VAL A 204 9.69 7.90 -13.58
N SER A 205 10.33 8.92 -13.06
CA SER A 205 10.42 9.18 -11.61
C SER A 205 9.81 10.53 -11.27
N VAL A 206 9.09 10.59 -10.16
CA VAL A 206 8.38 11.79 -9.68
C VAL A 206 8.95 12.19 -8.33
N GLY A 207 9.47 13.42 -8.23
CA GLY A 207 9.98 14.02 -7.00
C GLY A 207 8.91 14.79 -6.22
N GLU A 208 9.14 14.99 -4.94
CA GLU A 208 8.27 15.75 -4.04
C GLU A 208 8.14 17.23 -4.45
N ASP A 209 9.16 17.78 -5.13
CA ASP A 209 9.18 19.12 -5.67
C ASP A 209 8.38 19.31 -6.98
N GLY A 210 7.75 18.25 -7.47
CA GLY A 210 7.03 18.23 -8.75
C GLY A 210 7.92 18.00 -9.96
N ALA A 211 9.17 17.64 -9.75
CA ALA A 211 10.07 17.23 -10.81
C ALA A 211 9.68 15.84 -11.34
N VAL A 212 9.46 15.73 -12.65
CA VAL A 212 9.23 14.47 -13.34
C VAL A 212 10.38 14.23 -14.29
N THR A 213 11.14 13.15 -14.05
CA THR A 213 12.34 12.85 -14.84
C THR A 213 12.15 11.53 -15.59
N GLU A 214 12.44 11.55 -16.88
CA GLU A 214 12.46 10.40 -17.75
C GLU A 214 13.91 9.91 -17.92
N TRP A 215 14.12 8.64 -17.68
CA TRP A 215 15.38 7.92 -17.82
C TRP A 215 15.23 6.88 -18.91
N GLY A 216 16.24 6.70 -19.74
CA GLY A 216 16.23 5.72 -20.83
C GLY A 216 17.45 4.83 -20.83
N TRP A 217 17.24 3.62 -21.33
CA TRP A 217 18.29 2.68 -21.59
C TRP A 217 18.95 2.97 -22.93
N SER A 218 20.28 2.92 -22.96
CA SER A 218 21.07 3.06 -24.19
C SER A 218 22.17 2.00 -24.23
N GLU A 219 22.28 1.32 -25.35
CA GLU A 219 23.37 0.40 -25.61
C GLU A 219 24.70 1.15 -25.70
N LEU A 220 25.78 0.51 -25.29
CA LEU A 220 27.16 1.00 -25.38
C LEU A 220 27.96 0.07 -26.30
N ASP A 221 28.92 0.64 -27.01
CA ASP A 221 29.91 -0.16 -27.76
C ASP A 221 30.75 -1.02 -26.81
N GLU A 222 31.29 -2.13 -27.28
CA GLU A 222 32.04 -3.09 -26.43
C GLU A 222 33.19 -2.46 -25.64
N GLU A 223 33.88 -1.46 -26.20
CA GLU A 223 34.98 -0.75 -25.51
C GLU A 223 34.45 0.12 -24.38
N ASP A 224 33.37 0.87 -24.64
CA ASP A 224 32.73 1.74 -23.64
C ASP A 224 32.08 0.92 -22.53
N TRP A 225 31.48 -0.23 -22.87
CA TRP A 225 30.96 -1.16 -21.88
C TRP A 225 32.05 -1.73 -20.96
N LYS A 226 33.19 -2.18 -21.53
CA LYS A 226 34.32 -2.67 -20.74
C LYS A 226 34.84 -1.59 -19.77
N ASN A 227 34.88 -0.34 -20.21
CA ASN A 227 35.30 0.78 -19.39
C ASN A 227 34.27 1.12 -18.30
N TYR A 228 33.00 1.06 -18.64
CA TYR A 228 31.88 1.25 -17.69
C TYR A 228 31.87 0.14 -16.63
N ALA A 229 31.94 -1.13 -17.03
CA ALA A 229 31.98 -2.28 -16.15
C ALA A 229 33.19 -2.24 -15.19
N ARG A 230 34.40 -1.90 -15.69
CA ARG A 230 35.61 -1.76 -14.86
C ARG A 230 35.46 -0.67 -13.78
N ARG A 231 34.78 0.45 -14.07
CA ARG A 231 34.54 1.52 -13.08
C ARG A 231 33.61 1.07 -11.97
N HIS A 232 32.59 0.25 -12.29
CA HIS A 232 31.62 -0.26 -11.34
C HIS A 232 32.12 -1.51 -10.59
N ALA A 233 32.97 -2.34 -11.21
CA ALA A 233 33.60 -3.46 -10.54
C ALA A 233 34.62 -3.02 -9.45
N ARG A 234 35.31 -1.89 -9.64
CA ARG A 234 36.19 -1.33 -8.60
C ARG A 234 35.46 -0.89 -7.33
N GLY A 235 34.17 -0.60 -7.41
CA GLY A 235 33.31 -0.33 -6.22
C GLY A 235 32.93 -1.59 -5.44
N LYS A 236 32.83 -2.74 -6.12
CA LYS A 236 32.58 -4.05 -5.48
C LYS A 236 33.85 -4.70 -4.90
N GLY A 237 35.00 -4.49 -5.53
CA GLY A 237 36.27 -5.11 -5.13
C GLY A 237 36.76 -4.70 -3.74
N ARG A 238 36.45 -3.47 -3.30
CA ARG A 238 36.86 -3.02 -1.95
C ARG A 238 36.05 -3.67 -0.82
N VAL A 239 34.77 -3.97 -1.08
CA VAL A 239 33.88 -4.64 -0.09
C VAL A 239 34.09 -6.15 -0.09
N SER A 240 34.50 -6.74 -1.23
CA SER A 240 34.82 -8.17 -1.31
C SER A 240 36.23 -8.49 -0.76
N GLU A 241 37.21 -7.60 -0.95
CA GLU A 241 38.55 -7.75 -0.36
C GLU A 241 38.51 -7.63 1.17
N GLU A 242 37.76 -6.67 1.73
CA GLU A 242 37.58 -6.56 3.19
C GLU A 242 36.84 -7.78 3.78
N LYS A 243 35.85 -8.33 3.08
CA LYS A 243 35.14 -9.55 3.51
C LYS A 243 35.95 -10.85 3.29
N GLU A 244 36.83 -10.89 2.31
CA GLU A 244 37.75 -12.02 2.12
C GLU A 244 38.91 -11.96 3.10
N GLU A 245 39.37 -10.78 3.50
CA GLU A 245 40.35 -10.61 4.58
C GLU A 245 39.74 -10.98 5.94
N GLU A 246 38.55 -10.47 6.30
CA GLU A 246 37.83 -10.88 7.51
C GLU A 246 37.53 -12.39 7.56
N LYS A 247 37.27 -13.00 6.41
CA LYS A 247 37.01 -14.44 6.34
C LYS A 247 38.26 -15.27 6.46
N LYS A 248 39.40 -14.79 5.95
CA LYS A 248 40.70 -15.41 6.11
C LYS A 248 41.20 -15.29 7.54
N GLU A 249 41.05 -14.12 8.16
CA GLU A 249 41.38 -13.94 9.58
C GLU A 249 40.55 -14.87 10.50
N MET A 250 39.26 -15.04 10.21
CA MET A 250 38.43 -16.00 10.95
C MET A 250 38.73 -17.48 10.64
N GLU A 251 39.23 -17.77 9.44
CA GLU A 251 39.68 -19.13 9.09
C GLU A 251 41.07 -19.44 9.75
N GLU A 252 41.95 -18.46 9.78
CA GLU A 252 43.25 -18.58 10.51
C GLU A 252 43.06 -18.71 12.02
N GLU A 253 42.16 -17.91 12.64
CA GLU A 253 41.80 -18.07 14.08
C GLU A 253 41.21 -19.45 14.39
N LYS A 254 40.39 -20.01 13.50
CA LYS A 254 39.85 -21.37 13.66
C LYS A 254 40.89 -22.46 13.48
N GLU A 255 41.83 -22.27 12.55
CA GLU A 255 42.94 -23.25 12.38
C GLU A 255 43.91 -23.21 13.57
N GLU A 256 44.09 -22.03 14.21
CA GLU A 256 44.89 -21.93 15.46
C GLU A 256 44.13 -22.58 16.63
N GLU A 257 42.82 -22.35 16.82
CA GLU A 257 41.99 -23.01 17.83
C GLU A 257 41.94 -24.53 17.62
N GLU A 258 41.79 -25.02 16.38
CA GLU A 258 41.81 -26.47 16.09
C GLU A 258 43.19 -27.09 16.27
N SER A 259 44.30 -26.33 16.17
CA SER A 259 45.62 -26.80 16.42
C SER A 259 45.92 -26.90 17.94
N GLU A 260 45.43 -25.96 18.73
CA GLU A 260 45.49 -26.00 20.22
C GLU A 260 44.62 -27.12 20.78
N GLU A 261 43.40 -27.36 20.25
CA GLU A 261 42.56 -28.51 20.66
C GLU A 261 43.21 -29.87 20.32
N LYS A 262 43.92 -29.98 19.17
CA LYS A 262 44.62 -31.21 18.79
C LYS A 262 45.88 -31.45 19.64
N GLU A 263 46.56 -30.43 20.13
CA GLU A 263 47.65 -30.57 21.12
C GLU A 263 47.11 -31.00 22.49
N GLU A 264 45.95 -30.48 22.92
CA GLU A 264 45.31 -30.94 24.18
C GLU A 264 44.70 -32.35 24.08
N GLU A 265 44.22 -32.78 22.90
CA GLU A 265 43.75 -34.15 22.70
C GLU A 265 44.90 -35.16 22.60
N SER A 266 46.07 -34.80 22.03
CA SER A 266 47.22 -35.67 21.96
C SER A 266 47.87 -35.95 23.35
N GLU A 267 47.74 -35.03 24.32
CA GLU A 267 48.14 -35.24 25.71
C GLU A 267 47.17 -36.12 26.49
N LYS A 268 45.92 -36.30 26.03
CA LYS A 268 44.90 -37.16 26.65
C LYS A 268 44.81 -38.56 26.04
N GLU A 269 45.36 -38.79 24.84
CA GLU A 269 45.38 -40.13 24.21
C GLU A 269 46.51 -41.03 24.63
N GLU A 270 47.58 -40.55 25.33
CA GLU A 270 48.61 -41.39 25.92
C GLU A 270 48.19 -42.10 27.21
N GLU A 271 47.00 -41.81 27.79
CA GLU A 271 46.51 -42.46 29.01
C GLU A 271 45.38 -43.50 28.81
N SER A 272 44.92 -43.80 27.57
CA SER A 272 43.81 -44.74 27.38
C SER A 272 43.95 -45.74 26.21
N GLU A 273 45.16 -46.25 25.94
CA GLU A 273 45.33 -47.45 25.14
C GLU A 273 45.41 -48.71 25.99
N GLU A 274 44.31 -49.09 26.60
CA GLU A 274 43.98 -50.48 26.97
C GLU A 274 42.48 -50.57 27.20
N GLU A 275 41.83 -51.14 26.26
CA GLU A 275 40.57 -51.88 26.29
C GLU A 275 39.62 -51.56 25.11
N GLU A 276 39.38 -52.65 24.40
CA GLU A 276 38.24 -53.05 23.59
C GLU A 276 38.33 -52.89 22.07
N LYS A 277 38.88 -53.99 21.54
CA LYS A 277 38.43 -54.54 20.24
C LYS A 277 37.16 -55.34 20.47
N GLU A 278 36.14 -55.01 19.70
CA GLU A 278 35.08 -55.87 19.12
C GLU A 278 33.80 -55.09 18.97
N GLU A 279 33.50 -54.78 17.72
CA GLU A 279 32.25 -55.12 17.00
C GLU A 279 32.16 -54.36 15.71
N GLU A 280 32.50 -55.04 14.63
CA GLU A 280 32.14 -54.70 13.26
C GLU A 280 30.72 -55.15 13.00
N GLU A 281 30.06 -54.37 12.15
CA GLU A 281 29.03 -54.72 11.15
C GLU A 281 27.68 -54.05 11.34
N ASN A 282 27.31 -53.43 10.22
CA ASN A 282 25.95 -53.09 9.75
C ASN A 282 25.36 -51.79 10.27
N ASP A 283 25.40 -50.74 9.39
CA ASP A 283 24.18 -50.41 8.66
C ASP A 283 24.42 -49.37 7.54
N LEU A 284 24.39 -49.87 6.34
CA LEU A 284 24.18 -49.12 5.13
C LEU A 284 22.76 -48.53 5.14
N ILE A 285 22.60 -47.23 5.41
CA ILE A 285 21.37 -46.53 5.10
C ILE A 285 21.63 -45.50 4.02
N ASP A 286 21.07 -45.86 2.89
CA ASP A 286 20.84 -45.19 1.65
C ASP A 286 20.47 -43.71 1.86
N ASN A 287 21.39 -42.79 1.55
CA ASN A 287 21.07 -41.37 1.36
C ASN A 287 20.51 -41.19 -0.05
N GLY A 288 19.21 -41.38 -0.16
CA GLY A 288 18.44 -41.04 -1.34
C GLY A 288 18.54 -39.54 -1.60
N ALA A 289 19.44 -39.16 -2.47
CA ALA A 289 19.46 -37.85 -3.09
C ALA A 289 18.18 -37.69 -3.90
N SER A 290 17.35 -36.75 -3.47
CA SER A 290 16.24 -36.23 -4.26
C SER A 290 16.78 -35.70 -5.60
N PRO A 291 16.22 -36.14 -6.74
CA PRO A 291 16.61 -35.58 -8.01
C PRO A 291 15.91 -34.23 -8.16
N PHE A 292 16.56 -33.17 -7.72
CA PHE A 292 16.31 -31.88 -8.33
C PHE A 292 16.84 -32.01 -9.77
N GLN A 293 15.92 -32.06 -10.71
CA GLN A 293 16.23 -31.77 -12.09
C GLN A 293 16.78 -30.36 -12.14
N GLU A 294 18.09 -30.26 -12.30
CA GLU A 294 18.73 -29.09 -12.90
C GLU A 294 18.14 -28.97 -14.30
N GLU A 295 17.04 -28.20 -14.43
CA GLU A 295 16.70 -27.61 -15.72
C GLU A 295 17.96 -26.85 -16.15
N SER A 296 18.53 -27.27 -17.25
CA SER A 296 19.64 -26.60 -17.89
C SER A 296 19.32 -25.12 -17.98
N GLU A 297 19.94 -24.31 -17.11
CA GLU A 297 19.91 -22.87 -17.18
C GLU A 297 20.50 -22.47 -18.53
N SER A 298 19.66 -22.33 -19.54
CA SER A 298 19.98 -21.51 -20.69
C SER A 298 20.26 -20.13 -20.13
N GLN A 299 21.50 -19.66 -20.19
CA GLN A 299 21.91 -18.33 -19.75
C GLN A 299 20.96 -17.31 -20.36
N GLN A 300 20.01 -16.83 -19.55
CA GLN A 300 19.08 -15.79 -19.98
C GLN A 300 19.86 -14.49 -20.05
N ILE A 301 19.99 -13.99 -21.27
CA ILE A 301 20.65 -12.71 -21.53
C ILE A 301 19.70 -11.61 -21.05
N SER A 302 20.22 -10.66 -20.27
CA SER A 302 19.48 -9.48 -19.84
C SER A 302 18.97 -8.67 -21.04
N ILE A 303 17.74 -8.14 -20.96
CA ILE A 303 17.27 -7.14 -21.94
C ILE A 303 18.11 -5.86 -21.88
N TYR A 304 18.78 -5.59 -20.75
CA TYR A 304 19.71 -4.48 -20.56
C TYR A 304 21.17 -4.95 -20.71
N ASN A 305 21.47 -5.63 -21.80
CA ASN A 305 22.79 -6.15 -22.05
C ASN A 305 23.71 -5.06 -22.64
N HIS A 306 24.92 -4.93 -22.09
CA HIS A 306 25.98 -4.02 -22.58
C HIS A 306 25.53 -2.55 -22.78
N GLY A 307 24.79 -1.99 -21.83
CA GLY A 307 24.33 -0.62 -21.94
C GLY A 307 24.30 0.12 -20.58
N LYS A 308 23.79 1.32 -20.59
CA LYS A 308 23.61 2.14 -19.39
C LYS A 308 22.28 2.87 -19.40
N TRP A 309 21.78 3.11 -18.21
CA TRP A 309 20.68 4.04 -17.99
C TRP A 309 21.21 5.48 -18.00
N GLY A 310 20.51 6.36 -18.68
CA GLY A 310 20.86 7.76 -18.80
C GLY A 310 19.66 8.68 -18.69
N PHE A 311 19.92 9.93 -18.40
CA PHE A 311 18.94 11.00 -18.39
C PHE A 311 18.43 11.25 -19.82
N VAL A 312 17.11 11.32 -19.98
CA VAL A 312 16.46 11.64 -21.27
C VAL A 312 15.89 13.05 -21.21
N GLN A 313 14.95 13.28 -20.31
CA GLN A 313 14.24 14.55 -20.22
C GLN A 313 13.74 14.82 -18.82
N HIS A 314 13.52 16.10 -18.52
CA HIS A 314 13.05 16.58 -17.24
C HIS A 314 11.89 17.53 -17.44
N TYR A 315 10.83 17.33 -16.66
CA TYR A 315 9.64 18.14 -16.66
C TYR A 315 9.34 18.63 -15.25
N TYR A 316 8.54 19.67 -15.14
CA TYR A 316 8.02 20.15 -13.86
C TYR A 316 6.51 20.27 -13.90
N VAL A 317 5.87 19.83 -12.84
CA VAL A 317 4.44 20.08 -12.61
C VAL A 317 4.25 21.57 -12.35
N PRO A 318 3.49 22.29 -13.21
CA PRO A 318 3.43 23.76 -13.14
C PRO A 318 2.82 24.30 -11.86
N GLU A 319 2.01 23.49 -11.18
CA GLU A 319 1.33 23.81 -9.93
C GLU A 319 2.26 23.70 -8.71
N CYS A 320 3.36 22.94 -8.80
CA CYS A 320 4.35 22.79 -7.74
C CYS A 320 5.25 24.03 -7.65
N LYS A 321 4.69 25.16 -7.21
CA LYS A 321 5.43 26.41 -6.98
C LYS A 321 5.41 26.75 -5.49
N GLY A 322 6.59 27.07 -4.97
CA GLY A 322 6.73 27.54 -3.60
C GLY A 322 6.59 26.41 -2.56
N ARG A 323 5.46 26.36 -1.84
CA ARG A 323 5.21 25.37 -0.78
C ARG A 323 4.37 24.18 -1.21
N VAL A 324 3.97 24.12 -2.48
CA VAL A 324 3.14 23.02 -3.00
C VAL A 324 4.04 21.85 -3.32
N GLN A 325 3.70 20.69 -2.77
CA GLN A 325 4.46 19.45 -2.91
C GLN A 325 3.61 18.38 -3.58
N THR A 326 4.26 17.47 -4.28
CA THR A 326 3.65 16.23 -4.76
C THR A 326 3.53 15.26 -3.57
N THR A 327 2.33 14.76 -3.36
CA THR A 327 2.02 13.84 -2.24
C THR A 327 1.84 12.41 -2.67
N SER A 328 1.38 12.19 -3.89
CA SER A 328 1.16 10.86 -4.46
C SER A 328 1.28 10.92 -5.98
N ALA A 329 1.71 9.83 -6.58
CA ALA A 329 1.76 9.67 -8.02
C ALA A 329 1.50 8.20 -8.39
N ASP A 330 0.84 8.00 -9.54
CA ASP A 330 0.65 6.69 -10.13
C ASP A 330 0.73 6.78 -11.65
N TYR A 331 1.14 5.70 -12.30
CA TYR A 331 1.35 5.65 -13.73
C TYR A 331 0.79 4.36 -14.32
N ASN A 332 -0.02 4.50 -15.33
CA ASN A 332 -0.49 3.36 -16.11
C ASN A 332 0.32 3.27 -17.40
N ALA A 333 1.15 2.24 -17.51
CA ALA A 333 2.04 2.04 -18.65
C ALA A 333 1.28 1.84 -19.96
N HIS A 334 0.14 1.12 -19.95
CA HIS A 334 -0.65 0.82 -21.13
C HIS A 334 -1.34 2.06 -21.73
N SER A 335 -2.00 2.86 -20.90
CA SER A 335 -2.64 4.11 -21.32
C SER A 335 -1.67 5.30 -21.39
N ARG A 336 -0.43 5.13 -20.89
CA ARG A 336 0.61 6.17 -20.80
C ARG A 336 0.17 7.40 -20.00
N LEU A 337 -0.72 7.21 -19.05
CA LEU A 337 -1.23 8.27 -18.20
C LEU A 337 -0.47 8.32 -16.88
N LEU A 338 0.04 9.50 -16.56
CA LEU A 338 0.64 9.83 -15.26
C LEU A 338 -0.31 10.72 -14.48
N ILE A 339 -0.66 10.30 -13.27
CA ILE A 339 -1.41 11.10 -12.33
C ILE A 339 -0.50 11.60 -11.23
N VAL A 340 -0.66 12.87 -10.86
CA VAL A 340 0.10 13.51 -9.78
C VAL A 340 -0.89 14.19 -8.84
N GLY A 341 -0.88 13.77 -7.57
CA GLY A 341 -1.65 14.38 -6.49
C GLY A 341 -0.81 15.38 -5.72
N LEU A 342 -1.40 16.51 -5.36
CA LEU A 342 -0.75 17.64 -4.73
C LEU A 342 -1.23 17.89 -3.30
N SER A 343 -0.38 18.53 -2.51
CA SER A 343 -0.65 18.95 -1.12
C SER A 343 -1.78 19.97 -0.97
N THR A 344 -2.19 20.61 -2.07
CA THR A 344 -3.29 21.60 -2.13
C THR A 344 -4.66 20.95 -2.35
N GLY A 345 -4.73 19.63 -2.56
CA GLY A 345 -5.95 18.94 -2.94
C GLY A 345 -6.29 19.02 -4.42
N MET A 346 -5.35 19.47 -5.23
CA MET A 346 -5.41 19.37 -6.67
C MET A 346 -4.77 18.07 -7.13
N PHE A 347 -5.18 17.60 -8.29
CA PHE A 347 -4.47 16.57 -9.05
C PHE A 347 -4.33 17.01 -10.49
N SER A 348 -3.31 16.54 -11.14
CA SER A 348 -3.05 16.77 -12.56
C SER A 348 -2.82 15.44 -13.26
N LEU A 349 -3.43 15.28 -14.43
CA LEU A 349 -3.31 14.10 -15.30
C LEU A 349 -2.50 14.51 -16.54
N TYR A 350 -1.41 13.78 -16.78
CA TYR A 350 -0.50 14.00 -17.89
C TYR A 350 -0.45 12.78 -18.80
N GLU A 351 -0.32 13.02 -20.10
CA GLU A 351 -0.03 12.00 -21.09
C GLU A 351 1.48 11.96 -21.36
N MET A 352 2.07 10.78 -21.21
CA MET A 352 3.49 10.54 -21.46
C MET A 352 3.70 9.95 -22.86
N PRO A 353 4.87 10.13 -23.53
CA PRO A 353 6.06 10.82 -23.04
C PRO A 353 6.08 12.33 -23.22
N GLY A 354 5.08 12.91 -23.88
CA GLY A 354 5.05 14.34 -24.21
C GLY A 354 4.81 15.27 -23.00
N PHE A 355 4.49 14.71 -21.83
CA PHE A 355 4.09 15.45 -20.63
C PHE A 355 3.00 16.50 -20.91
N SER A 356 2.04 16.12 -21.76
CA SER A 356 0.93 16.98 -22.08
C SER A 356 -0.14 16.92 -20.99
N LEU A 357 -0.53 18.10 -20.48
CA LEU A 357 -1.59 18.19 -19.47
C LEU A 357 -2.93 17.82 -20.10
N VAL A 358 -3.57 16.76 -19.59
CA VAL A 358 -4.92 16.34 -20.00
C VAL A 358 -5.96 17.03 -19.13
N HIS A 359 -5.83 16.91 -17.79
CA HIS A 359 -6.74 17.54 -16.83
C HIS A 359 -5.98 18.03 -15.59
N SER A 360 -6.46 19.14 -15.01
CA SER A 360 -6.04 19.61 -13.70
C SER A 360 -7.27 20.06 -12.92
N LEU A 361 -7.59 19.35 -11.84
CA LEU A 361 -8.82 19.56 -11.07
C LEU A 361 -8.53 19.60 -9.57
N SER A 362 -9.38 20.30 -8.83
CA SER A 362 -9.35 20.33 -7.35
C SER A 362 -10.43 19.44 -6.79
N ILE A 363 -10.02 18.52 -5.90
CA ILE A 363 -10.93 17.66 -5.14
C ILE A 363 -11.41 18.39 -3.87
N GLY A 364 -10.56 19.23 -3.30
CA GLY A 364 -10.82 19.94 -2.05
C GLY A 364 -9.62 20.81 -1.66
N ASN A 365 -9.57 21.24 -0.41
CA ASN A 365 -8.50 22.08 0.10
C ASN A 365 -7.44 21.31 0.91
N ASN A 366 -7.52 19.99 0.93
CA ASN A 366 -6.60 19.13 1.67
C ASN A 366 -5.84 18.21 0.71
N ASP A 367 -4.67 17.78 1.13
CA ASP A 367 -3.76 16.92 0.37
C ASP A 367 -4.43 15.63 -0.17
N VAL A 368 -4.03 15.24 -1.36
CA VAL A 368 -4.35 13.96 -1.98
C VAL A 368 -3.39 12.92 -1.42
N SER A 369 -3.83 12.15 -0.44
CA SER A 369 -2.95 11.23 0.30
C SER A 369 -2.57 9.98 -0.50
N SER A 370 -3.41 9.57 -1.44
CA SER A 370 -3.18 8.42 -2.32
C SER A 370 -3.91 8.62 -3.64
N CYS A 371 -3.29 8.22 -4.73
CA CYS A 371 -3.91 8.12 -6.04
C CYS A 371 -3.66 6.73 -6.62
N ALA A 372 -4.55 6.27 -7.50
CA ALA A 372 -4.41 5.03 -8.24
C ALA A 372 -5.17 5.12 -9.57
N ILE A 373 -4.60 4.50 -10.60
CA ILE A 373 -5.23 4.37 -11.92
C ILE A 373 -5.67 2.91 -12.08
N ASN A 374 -6.87 2.68 -12.61
CA ASN A 374 -7.30 1.34 -12.92
C ASN A 374 -6.54 0.77 -14.14
N ARG A 375 -6.63 -0.53 -14.35
CA ARG A 375 -5.86 -1.20 -15.41
C ARG A 375 -6.20 -0.72 -16.82
N SER A 376 -7.47 -0.35 -17.09
CA SER A 376 -7.88 0.19 -18.38
C SER A 376 -7.44 1.63 -18.61
N GLY A 377 -7.11 2.38 -17.54
CA GLY A 377 -6.76 3.79 -17.61
C GLY A 377 -7.94 4.77 -17.60
N ASP A 378 -9.18 4.27 -17.45
CA ASP A 378 -10.39 5.12 -17.53
C ASP A 378 -10.75 5.75 -16.19
N TRP A 379 -10.49 5.05 -15.08
CA TRP A 379 -10.90 5.46 -13.75
C TRP A 379 -9.72 5.81 -12.86
N LEU A 380 -9.82 6.98 -12.26
CA LEU A 380 -8.81 7.55 -11.36
C LEU A 380 -9.37 7.57 -9.94
N ALA A 381 -8.72 6.88 -9.00
CA ALA A 381 -9.10 6.86 -7.59
C ALA A 381 -8.24 7.82 -6.77
N PHE A 382 -8.87 8.52 -5.84
CA PHE A 382 -8.24 9.46 -4.93
C PHE A 382 -8.69 9.22 -3.49
N GLY A 383 -7.73 9.07 -2.59
CA GLY A 383 -7.94 9.05 -1.16
C GLY A 383 -7.48 10.35 -0.52
N CYS A 384 -8.37 11.02 0.22
CA CYS A 384 -8.05 12.22 1.01
C CYS A 384 -8.20 11.88 2.49
N SER A 385 -7.09 11.59 3.17
CA SER A 385 -7.10 11.12 4.56
C SER A 385 -7.69 12.14 5.53
N LYS A 386 -7.33 13.42 5.37
CA LYS A 386 -7.83 14.51 6.22
C LYS A 386 -9.32 14.78 6.09
N LEU A 387 -9.97 14.35 5.01
CA LEU A 387 -11.41 14.49 4.79
C LEU A 387 -12.17 13.19 5.01
N GLY A 388 -11.47 12.06 5.18
CA GLY A 388 -12.09 10.74 5.16
C GLY A 388 -12.84 10.48 3.87
N GLN A 389 -12.31 10.96 2.74
CA GLN A 389 -12.99 10.96 1.45
C GLN A 389 -12.31 10.00 0.48
N LEU A 390 -13.12 9.28 -0.27
CA LEU A 390 -12.72 8.42 -1.37
C LEU A 390 -13.51 8.85 -2.61
N LEU A 391 -12.78 9.11 -3.69
CA LEU A 391 -13.33 9.53 -4.97
C LEU A 391 -12.85 8.56 -6.06
N VAL A 392 -13.72 8.25 -7.00
CA VAL A 392 -13.36 7.65 -8.27
C VAL A 392 -13.94 8.51 -9.37
N TRP A 393 -13.10 8.94 -10.27
CA TRP A 393 -13.45 9.84 -11.35
C TRP A 393 -13.14 9.21 -12.70
N GLU A 394 -14.08 9.28 -13.61
CA GLU A 394 -13.93 8.89 -15.01
C GLU A 394 -13.54 10.13 -15.81
N TRP A 395 -12.28 10.15 -16.25
CA TRP A 395 -11.72 11.36 -16.82
C TRP A 395 -12.24 11.68 -18.24
N GLN A 396 -12.68 10.68 -19.00
CA GLN A 396 -13.21 10.88 -20.35
C GLN A 396 -14.62 11.50 -20.34
N SER A 397 -15.48 11.05 -19.45
CA SER A 397 -16.84 11.58 -19.29
C SER A 397 -16.92 12.75 -18.30
N GLU A 398 -15.81 13.03 -17.60
CA GLU A 398 -15.74 14.05 -16.54
C GLU A 398 -16.76 13.83 -15.41
N THR A 399 -17.09 12.57 -15.12
CA THR A 399 -18.09 12.20 -14.09
C THR A 399 -17.49 11.45 -12.92
N PHE A 400 -18.10 11.59 -11.74
CA PHE A 400 -17.73 10.79 -10.59
C PHE A 400 -18.45 9.45 -10.61
N VAL A 401 -17.71 8.36 -10.74
CA VAL A 401 -18.21 6.99 -10.57
C VAL A 401 -18.49 6.70 -9.09
N LEU A 402 -17.63 7.19 -8.21
CA LEU A 402 -17.79 7.08 -6.76
C LEU A 402 -17.39 8.40 -6.11
N LYS A 403 -18.25 8.91 -5.23
CA LYS A 403 -17.93 10.03 -4.35
C LYS A 403 -18.46 9.72 -2.95
N GLN A 404 -17.58 9.23 -2.10
CA GLN A 404 -17.94 8.85 -0.75
C GLN A 404 -17.09 9.63 0.25
N GLN A 405 -17.75 10.13 1.30
CA GLN A 405 -17.10 10.80 2.42
C GLN A 405 -17.64 10.25 3.73
N GLY A 406 -16.75 9.73 4.55
CA GLY A 406 -17.03 9.33 5.92
C GLY A 406 -17.18 10.53 6.86
N HIS A 407 -17.40 10.25 8.15
CA HIS A 407 -17.17 11.24 9.19
C HIS A 407 -15.66 11.44 9.40
N TYR A 408 -15.27 12.70 9.59
CA TYR A 408 -13.88 13.05 9.83
C TYR A 408 -13.46 12.87 11.29
N TYR A 409 -14.42 13.13 12.21
CA TYR A 409 -14.24 12.96 13.65
C TYR A 409 -15.05 11.76 14.17
N ALA A 410 -15.11 11.63 15.49
CA ALA A 410 -15.88 10.55 16.12
C ALA A 410 -17.38 10.61 15.78
N ILE A 411 -17.98 9.44 15.68
CA ILE A 411 -19.44 9.30 15.53
C ILE A 411 -20.01 9.23 16.95
N SER A 412 -20.85 10.21 17.28
CA SER A 412 -21.44 10.38 18.60
C SER A 412 -22.76 9.63 18.77
N SER A 413 -23.56 9.55 17.70
CA SER A 413 -24.86 8.89 17.72
C SER A 413 -25.17 8.19 16.40
N LEU A 414 -25.93 7.10 16.48
CA LEU A 414 -26.44 6.39 15.32
C LEU A 414 -27.85 5.81 15.62
N GLU A 415 -28.71 5.79 14.60
CA GLU A 415 -30.04 5.21 14.71
C GLU A 415 -30.45 4.59 13.37
N PHE A 416 -31.15 3.44 13.45
CA PHE A 416 -31.79 2.85 12.28
C PHE A 416 -33.11 3.51 11.95
N SER A 417 -33.39 3.63 10.66
CA SER A 417 -34.75 3.98 10.21
C SER A 417 -35.77 2.92 10.67
N PRO A 418 -37.03 3.30 10.86
CA PRO A 418 -38.07 2.37 11.33
C PRO A 418 -38.25 1.11 10.44
N ASP A 419 -37.92 1.21 9.16
CA ASP A 419 -37.97 0.10 8.21
C ASP A 419 -36.64 -0.69 8.12
N GLY A 420 -35.59 -0.22 8.81
CA GLY A 420 -34.25 -0.86 8.81
C GLY A 420 -33.46 -0.71 7.53
N SER A 421 -33.92 0.09 6.55
CA SER A 421 -33.25 0.26 5.25
C SER A 421 -32.13 1.31 5.27
N VAL A 422 -32.19 2.25 6.21
CA VAL A 422 -31.29 3.38 6.33
C VAL A 422 -30.72 3.46 7.74
N ILE A 423 -29.44 3.82 7.85
CA ILE A 423 -28.80 4.20 9.11
C ILE A 423 -28.50 5.71 9.06
N ALA A 424 -28.87 6.43 10.10
CA ALA A 424 -28.45 7.80 10.32
C ALA A 424 -27.29 7.83 11.30
N THR A 425 -26.28 8.63 11.03
CA THR A 425 -25.13 8.85 11.91
C THR A 425 -24.90 10.33 12.13
N GLY A 426 -24.59 10.72 13.35
CA GLY A 426 -24.14 12.04 13.74
C GLY A 426 -22.72 12.02 14.23
N GLY A 427 -21.94 13.00 13.83
CA GLY A 427 -20.53 13.09 14.18
C GLY A 427 -20.13 14.41 14.82
N ASP A 428 -18.96 14.41 15.42
CA ASP A 428 -18.34 15.62 15.98
C ASP A 428 -17.96 16.64 14.89
N ASP A 429 -18.03 16.23 13.62
CA ASP A 429 -17.86 17.10 12.44
C ASP A 429 -19.10 17.97 12.14
N GLY A 430 -20.13 17.92 12.99
CA GLY A 430 -21.37 18.65 12.83
C GLY A 430 -22.24 18.16 11.67
N LYS A 431 -21.98 16.97 11.13
CA LYS A 431 -22.71 16.41 9.99
C LYS A 431 -23.63 15.27 10.40
N VAL A 432 -24.82 15.25 9.81
CA VAL A 432 -25.70 14.09 9.83
C VAL A 432 -25.61 13.40 8.48
N LYS A 433 -25.31 12.10 8.48
CA LYS A 433 -25.17 11.31 7.26
C LYS A 433 -26.16 10.16 7.25
N LEU A 434 -26.73 9.88 6.06
CA LEU A 434 -27.63 8.78 5.82
C LEU A 434 -26.96 7.73 4.96
N TRP A 435 -26.98 6.50 5.43
CA TRP A 435 -26.32 5.34 4.79
C TRP A 435 -27.37 4.30 4.41
N SER A 436 -27.33 3.85 3.18
CA SER A 436 -28.13 2.69 2.77
C SER A 436 -27.54 1.41 3.34
N VAL A 437 -28.36 0.62 4.02
CA VAL A 437 -27.94 -0.67 4.60
C VAL A 437 -27.59 -1.69 3.50
N THR A 438 -28.29 -1.64 2.37
CA THR A 438 -28.10 -2.55 1.24
C THR A 438 -26.83 -2.27 0.44
N SER A 439 -26.59 -1.02 0.06
CA SER A 439 -25.43 -0.65 -0.74
C SER A 439 -24.19 -0.32 0.09
N GLY A 440 -24.37 0.05 1.35
CA GLY A 440 -23.30 0.53 2.23
C GLY A 440 -22.81 1.94 1.91
N PHE A 441 -23.48 2.68 1.02
CA PHE A 441 -23.08 4.03 0.61
C PHE A 441 -23.81 5.10 1.41
N CYS A 442 -23.08 6.19 1.67
CA CYS A 442 -23.65 7.45 2.11
C CYS A 442 -24.32 8.13 0.92
N PHE A 443 -25.61 8.36 0.98
CA PHE A 443 -26.36 8.99 -0.09
C PHE A 443 -26.84 10.41 0.24
N VAL A 444 -26.85 10.80 1.51
CA VAL A 444 -27.18 12.16 1.96
C VAL A 444 -26.24 12.59 3.09
N THR A 445 -25.83 13.86 3.04
CA THR A 445 -25.11 14.53 4.11
C THR A 445 -25.76 15.88 4.37
N PHE A 446 -26.22 16.09 5.59
CA PHE A 446 -26.66 17.39 6.09
C PHE A 446 -25.51 18.06 6.82
N SER A 447 -25.20 19.29 6.44
CA SER A 447 -24.09 20.09 7.00
C SER A 447 -24.56 21.40 7.59
N ASP A 448 -25.77 21.40 8.15
CA ASP A 448 -26.41 22.61 8.70
C ASP A 448 -25.88 22.98 10.08
N HIS A 449 -25.49 21.98 10.92
CA HIS A 449 -24.94 22.24 12.25
C HIS A 449 -23.53 22.80 12.18
N THR A 450 -23.21 23.69 13.11
CA THR A 450 -21.90 24.36 13.20
C THR A 450 -20.98 23.78 14.28
N SER A 451 -21.49 22.84 15.10
CA SER A 451 -20.72 22.14 16.13
C SER A 451 -21.12 20.65 16.17
N ALA A 452 -20.44 19.88 17.03
CA ALA A 452 -20.65 18.44 17.17
C ALA A 452 -22.11 18.08 17.39
N ILE A 453 -22.55 17.02 16.73
CA ILE A 453 -23.86 16.40 16.95
C ILE A 453 -23.73 15.50 18.16
N THR A 454 -24.67 15.60 19.06
CA THR A 454 -24.70 14.84 20.29
C THR A 454 -25.66 13.65 20.22
N ASP A 455 -26.78 13.83 19.53
CA ASP A 455 -27.79 12.79 19.41
C ASP A 455 -28.67 12.96 18.18
N ILE A 456 -29.24 11.82 17.70
CA ILE A 456 -30.12 11.75 16.54
C ILE A 456 -31.31 10.86 16.88
N CYS A 457 -32.48 11.24 16.36
CA CYS A 457 -33.69 10.46 16.54
C CYS A 457 -34.57 10.47 15.29
N TYR A 458 -35.07 9.28 14.89
CA TYR A 458 -36.09 9.17 13.86
C TYR A 458 -37.48 9.46 14.44
N VAL A 459 -38.26 10.29 13.76
CA VAL A 459 -39.64 10.59 14.17
C VAL A 459 -40.56 9.44 13.76
N LYS A 460 -41.10 8.73 14.72
CA LYS A 460 -42.00 7.59 14.49
C LYS A 460 -43.20 7.98 13.63
N GLY A 461 -43.40 7.25 12.53
CA GLY A 461 -44.53 7.45 11.62
C GLY A 461 -44.43 8.66 10.71
N SER A 462 -43.27 9.31 10.61
CA SER A 462 -42.97 10.36 9.64
C SER A 462 -41.63 10.10 8.92
N HIS A 463 -41.46 10.74 7.76
CA HIS A 463 -40.20 10.72 7.04
C HIS A 463 -39.32 11.89 7.51
N ALA A 464 -39.01 11.92 8.81
CA ALA A 464 -38.19 12.97 9.38
C ALA A 464 -37.21 12.43 10.40
N ILE A 465 -36.07 13.10 10.49
CA ILE A 465 -35.02 12.87 11.48
C ILE A 465 -34.75 14.16 12.24
N VAL A 466 -34.48 14.05 13.51
CA VAL A 466 -34.15 15.17 14.39
C VAL A 466 -32.76 14.97 14.95
N SER A 467 -31.93 16.01 14.94
CA SER A 467 -30.60 16.00 15.54
C SER A 467 -30.43 17.09 16.58
N ALA A 468 -29.75 16.79 17.65
CA ALA A 468 -29.30 17.74 18.66
C ALA A 468 -27.82 18.01 18.53
N SER A 469 -27.39 19.25 18.82
CA SER A 469 -25.99 19.65 18.68
C SER A 469 -25.55 20.56 19.82
N LEU A 470 -24.22 20.58 20.02
CA LEU A 470 -23.55 21.53 20.91
C LEU A 470 -23.60 22.98 20.40
N ASP A 471 -24.09 23.22 19.16
CA ASP A 471 -24.33 24.57 18.63
C ASP A 471 -25.56 25.26 19.27
N GLY A 472 -26.24 24.57 20.20
CA GLY A 472 -27.44 25.08 20.88
C GLY A 472 -28.69 25.01 20.03
N THR A 473 -28.66 24.24 18.93
CA THR A 473 -29.83 24.05 18.06
C THR A 473 -30.25 22.58 17.99
N VAL A 474 -31.53 22.35 17.81
CA VAL A 474 -32.12 21.09 17.40
C VAL A 474 -32.72 21.27 16.02
N ARG A 475 -32.33 20.42 15.08
CA ARG A 475 -32.77 20.55 13.68
C ARG A 475 -33.56 19.34 13.24
N ALA A 476 -34.61 19.60 12.47
CA ALA A 476 -35.43 18.57 11.88
C ALA A 476 -35.24 18.56 10.36
N PHE A 477 -34.91 17.38 9.82
CA PHE A 477 -34.67 17.17 8.38
C PHE A 477 -35.77 16.29 7.79
N ASP A 478 -36.25 16.71 6.63
CA ASP A 478 -37.19 15.96 5.80
C ASP A 478 -36.41 14.93 4.97
N LEU A 479 -36.74 13.66 5.10
CA LEU A 479 -36.10 12.53 4.38
C LEU A 479 -36.68 12.31 2.99
N VAL A 480 -37.71 13.00 2.57
CA VAL A 480 -38.23 12.97 1.19
C VAL A 480 -37.56 14.04 0.34
N ARG A 481 -37.39 15.24 0.93
CA ARG A 481 -36.82 16.40 0.23
C ARG A 481 -35.36 16.64 0.56
N TYR A 482 -34.80 15.89 1.50
CA TYR A 482 -33.42 15.96 1.99
C TYR A 482 -32.96 17.38 2.35
N ARG A 483 -33.77 18.05 3.19
CA ARG A 483 -33.47 19.41 3.65
C ARG A 483 -33.91 19.64 5.09
N ASN A 484 -33.25 20.60 5.74
CA ASN A 484 -33.69 21.14 7.01
C ASN A 484 -34.99 21.89 6.82
N PHE A 485 -36.04 21.55 7.55
CA PHE A 485 -37.33 22.24 7.50
C PHE A 485 -37.65 22.98 8.79
N ARG A 486 -36.99 22.67 9.89
CA ARG A 486 -37.22 23.34 11.17
C ARG A 486 -35.95 23.35 12.02
N THR A 487 -35.64 24.54 12.56
CA THR A 487 -34.58 24.72 13.56
C THR A 487 -35.21 25.22 14.84
N LEU A 488 -34.94 24.53 15.94
CA LEU A 488 -35.43 24.86 17.26
C LEU A 488 -34.26 25.39 18.09
N THR A 489 -34.49 26.54 18.75
CA THR A 489 -33.52 27.17 19.66
C THR A 489 -34.22 27.54 20.96
N THR A 490 -33.46 27.60 22.05
CA THR A 490 -33.95 28.12 23.33
C THR A 490 -33.67 29.60 23.45
N PRO A 491 -34.46 30.35 24.23
CA PRO A 491 -34.22 31.79 24.46
C PRO A 491 -32.85 32.09 25.09
N THR A 492 -32.34 31.16 25.88
CA THR A 492 -30.99 31.18 26.45
C THR A 492 -30.14 30.17 25.73
N PRO A 493 -28.86 30.48 25.32
CA PRO A 493 -28.00 29.53 24.65
C PRO A 493 -27.69 28.37 25.58
N VAL A 494 -28.19 27.19 25.23
CA VAL A 494 -28.00 25.94 25.96
C VAL A 494 -27.54 24.87 25.00
N GLN A 495 -26.48 24.13 25.34
CA GLN A 495 -26.03 22.97 24.57
C GLN A 495 -26.97 21.78 24.88
N PHE A 496 -27.23 20.96 23.87
CA PHE A 496 -28.09 19.79 23.99
C PHE A 496 -27.25 18.52 23.97
N THR A 497 -27.62 17.54 24.82
CA THR A 497 -26.91 16.26 24.92
C THR A 497 -27.71 15.09 24.39
N CYS A 498 -29.03 15.15 24.45
CA CYS A 498 -29.86 14.04 24.04
C CYS A 498 -31.18 14.54 23.44
N VAL A 499 -31.65 13.82 22.43
CA VAL A 499 -32.96 14.06 21.80
C VAL A 499 -33.73 12.76 21.69
N THR A 500 -34.98 12.79 22.03
CA THR A 500 -35.90 11.69 21.77
C THR A 500 -37.24 12.22 21.28
N CYS A 501 -37.85 11.50 20.37
CA CYS A 501 -39.12 11.93 19.80
C CYS A 501 -40.08 10.77 19.64
N ASP A 502 -41.36 11.10 19.87
CA ASP A 502 -42.51 10.26 19.54
C ASP A 502 -43.37 11.00 18.51
N ARG A 503 -44.49 10.42 18.10
CA ARG A 503 -45.45 11.00 17.15
C ARG A 503 -45.93 12.40 17.54
N PHE A 504 -46.01 12.70 18.85
CA PHE A 504 -46.65 13.89 19.40
C PHE A 504 -45.71 14.78 20.20
N ALA A 505 -44.54 14.32 20.57
CA ALA A 505 -43.65 15.05 21.46
C ALA A 505 -42.19 14.90 21.07
N LEU A 506 -41.45 16.01 21.17
CA LEU A 506 -39.99 16.09 21.10
C LEU A 506 -39.48 16.46 22.49
N VAL A 507 -38.64 15.61 23.05
CA VAL A 507 -37.98 15.86 24.34
C VAL A 507 -36.47 16.06 24.07
N VAL A 508 -35.94 17.12 24.63
CA VAL A 508 -34.52 17.48 24.49
C VAL A 508 -33.94 17.75 25.87
N LEU A 509 -32.81 17.18 26.17
CA LEU A 509 -32.10 17.37 27.43
C LEU A 509 -30.93 18.32 27.23
N PRO A 510 -30.79 19.36 28.10
CA PRO A 510 -29.65 20.25 28.06
C PRO A 510 -28.39 19.56 28.60
N HIS A 511 -27.25 20.09 28.21
CA HIS A 511 -25.97 19.77 28.84
C HIS A 511 -25.96 20.37 30.25
N ALA A 512 -25.63 19.54 31.24
CA ALA A 512 -25.58 19.96 32.65
C ALA A 512 -24.37 20.85 32.95
#